data_4eabcac396287b0d2ac4ac529f51884e
#
_entry.id   4eabcac396287b0d2ac4ac529f51884e
#
_cell.length_a   1.000
_cell.length_b   1.000
_cell.length_c   1.000
_cell.angle_alpha   90.00
_cell.angle_beta   90.00
_cell.angle_gamma   90.00
#
_symmetry.space_group_name_H-M   'P 1'
#
loop_
_entity.id
_entity.type
_entity.pdbx_description
1 polymer ?
#
loop_
_entity_poly.entity_id
_entity_poly.type
_entity_poly.pdbx_seq_one_letter_code
_entity_poly.pdbx_strand_id
1 'polypeptide(L)'
;MAEWMNNEVLGITLLQYTTAFGIVLVAFIAKKIFGFFYAKAVMPLAQKSRHELDDRFLTCLKKPGEFLIFLVGLFIAVEVLQLPAEPYNLQNFADAILKSLVIFDIAWFLFNLVDMVDHYLKKWAERTESALDDHLAPLLRKSLRIFIVIMAALMAIQTFGYPVTGVIASLGIGGLAFALA
;
A
#
# COMPACT_ATOMS: atom_id res chain seq x y z
N MET A 1 17.51 -1.22 -39.54
CA MET A 1 17.74 -0.53 -38.27
C MET A 1 17.66 -1.56 -37.14
N ALA A 2 18.80 -1.89 -36.67
CA ALA A 2 19.26 -2.52 -35.45
C ALA A 2 18.91 -4.01 -35.20
N GLU A 3 19.64 -4.91 -35.88
CA GLU A 3 19.76 -6.33 -35.53
C GLU A 3 20.26 -6.54 -34.08
N TRP A 4 21.02 -5.58 -33.53
CA TRP A 4 21.54 -5.63 -32.17
C TRP A 4 20.45 -5.47 -31.09
N MET A 5 19.28 -4.91 -31.42
CA MET A 5 18.17 -4.77 -30.48
C MET A 5 17.42 -6.09 -30.27
N ASN A 6 17.61 -7.07 -31.13
CA ASN A 6 17.04 -8.42 -31.00
C ASN A 6 17.99 -9.42 -30.31
N ASN A 7 19.17 -8.97 -29.86
CA ASN A 7 20.03 -9.84 -29.06
C ASN A 7 19.36 -10.17 -27.73
N GLU A 8 19.18 -11.45 -27.51
CA GLU A 8 18.59 -11.97 -26.27
C GLU A 8 19.67 -12.12 -25.18
N VAL A 9 19.45 -11.49 -24.05
CA VAL A 9 20.25 -11.68 -22.82
C VAL A 9 19.31 -12.27 -21.79
N LEU A 10 19.59 -13.49 -21.34
CA LEU A 10 18.73 -14.25 -20.42
C LEU A 10 17.30 -14.51 -20.96
N GLY A 11 17.13 -14.64 -22.28
CA GLY A 11 15.83 -14.84 -22.91
C GLY A 11 14.96 -13.59 -23.01
N ILE A 12 15.54 -12.40 -22.76
CA ILE A 12 14.86 -11.11 -22.82
C ILE A 12 15.59 -10.26 -23.87
N THR A 13 14.84 -9.60 -24.74
CA THR A 13 15.42 -8.75 -25.79
C THR A 13 15.91 -7.41 -25.22
N LEU A 14 16.96 -6.84 -25.81
CA LEU A 14 17.44 -5.51 -25.43
C LEU A 14 16.34 -4.43 -25.57
N LEU A 15 15.41 -4.63 -26.48
CA LEU A 15 14.26 -3.76 -26.67
C LEU A 15 13.34 -3.80 -25.42
N GLN A 16 13.09 -4.98 -24.84
CA GLN A 16 12.28 -5.11 -23.62
C GLN A 16 12.98 -4.44 -22.42
N TYR A 17 14.30 -4.60 -22.29
CA TYR A 17 15.05 -3.90 -21.24
C TYR A 17 14.97 -2.38 -21.37
N THR A 18 15.14 -1.84 -22.58
CA THR A 18 15.08 -0.39 -22.79
C THR A 18 13.68 0.16 -22.60
N THR A 19 12.64 -0.56 -23.05
CA THR A 19 11.25 -0.15 -22.84
C THR A 19 10.84 -0.23 -21.37
N ALA A 20 11.20 -1.29 -20.65
CA ALA A 20 10.95 -1.42 -19.23
C ALA A 20 11.64 -0.30 -18.43
N PHE A 21 12.91 -0.02 -18.74
CA PHE A 21 13.62 1.10 -18.13
C PHE A 21 12.95 2.45 -18.40
N GLY A 22 12.50 2.67 -19.64
CA GLY A 22 11.74 3.87 -20.03
C GLY A 22 10.44 4.01 -19.20
N ILE A 23 9.71 2.91 -19.02
CA ILE A 23 8.47 2.89 -18.21
C ILE A 23 8.77 3.25 -16.76
N VAL A 24 9.83 2.71 -16.15
CA VAL A 24 10.23 3.03 -14.77
C VAL A 24 10.59 4.51 -14.64
N LEU A 25 11.30 5.09 -15.62
CA LEU A 25 11.61 6.53 -15.63
C LEU A 25 10.33 7.37 -15.74
N VAL A 26 9.41 6.99 -16.62
CA VAL A 26 8.11 7.67 -16.74
C VAL A 26 7.31 7.57 -15.46
N ALA A 27 7.29 6.40 -14.82
CA ALA A 27 6.62 6.20 -13.53
C ALA A 27 7.22 7.09 -12.42
N PHE A 28 8.54 7.21 -12.40
CA PHE A 28 9.23 8.09 -11.44
C PHE A 28 8.91 9.57 -11.66
N ILE A 29 8.82 10.00 -12.93
CA ILE A 29 8.40 11.35 -13.30
C ILE A 29 6.93 11.55 -12.95
N ALA A 30 6.06 10.60 -13.29
CA ALA A 30 4.63 10.65 -12.97
C ALA A 30 4.38 10.77 -11.46
N LYS A 31 5.10 10.01 -10.64
CA LYS A 31 5.08 10.15 -9.18
C LYS A 31 5.42 11.57 -8.73
N LYS A 32 6.48 12.18 -9.29
CA LYS A 32 6.87 13.56 -8.94
C LYS A 32 5.83 14.59 -9.40
N ILE A 33 5.28 14.42 -10.61
CA ILE A 33 4.23 15.29 -11.16
C ILE A 33 2.99 15.20 -10.26
N PHE A 34 2.58 13.98 -9.89
CA PHE A 34 1.45 13.78 -8.99
C PHE A 34 1.67 14.48 -7.65
N GLY A 35 2.83 14.28 -7.02
CA GLY A 35 3.17 14.93 -5.74
C GLY A 35 3.14 16.45 -5.82
N PHE A 36 3.66 17.01 -6.91
CA PHE A 36 3.64 18.46 -7.17
C PHE A 36 2.20 18.97 -7.38
N PHE A 37 1.44 18.30 -8.24
CA PHE A 37 0.04 18.66 -8.51
C PHE A 37 -0.81 18.53 -7.25
N TYR A 38 -0.62 17.45 -6.49
CA TYR A 38 -1.31 17.21 -5.24
C TYR A 38 -1.03 18.34 -4.23
N ALA A 39 0.22 18.71 -4.06
CA ALA A 39 0.61 19.77 -3.14
C ALA A 39 0.10 21.15 -3.57
N LYS A 40 0.02 21.43 -4.88
CA LYS A 40 -0.31 22.75 -5.41
C LYS A 40 -1.81 22.93 -5.69
N ALA A 41 -2.52 21.88 -6.04
CA ALA A 41 -3.93 21.94 -6.42
C ALA A 41 -4.84 21.36 -5.34
N VAL A 42 -4.54 20.16 -4.82
CA VAL A 42 -5.42 19.43 -3.91
C VAL A 42 -5.33 19.99 -2.48
N MET A 43 -4.11 20.18 -1.95
CA MET A 43 -3.92 20.69 -0.59
C MET A 43 -4.52 22.08 -0.35
N PRO A 44 -4.37 23.08 -1.23
CA PRO A 44 -4.99 24.40 -1.00
C PRO A 44 -6.52 24.36 -1.08
N LEU A 45 -7.11 23.44 -1.87
CA LEU A 45 -8.56 23.26 -1.89
C LEU A 45 -9.05 22.68 -0.54
N ALA A 46 -8.35 21.73 0.02
CA ALA A 46 -8.65 21.17 1.32
C ALA A 46 -8.61 22.24 2.42
N GLN A 47 -7.55 23.05 2.46
CA GLN A 47 -7.39 24.15 3.43
C GLN A 47 -8.47 25.24 3.33
N LYS A 48 -9.17 25.35 2.21
CA LYS A 48 -10.35 26.22 2.06
C LYS A 48 -11.63 25.56 2.59
N SER A 49 -11.66 24.26 2.74
CA SER A 49 -12.77 23.55 3.38
C SER A 49 -12.78 23.86 4.88
N ARG A 50 -13.97 24.12 5.45
CA ARG A 50 -14.14 24.41 6.88
C ARG A 50 -13.93 23.17 7.78
N HIS A 51 -13.59 22.02 7.20
CA HIS A 51 -13.43 20.76 7.92
C HIS A 51 -11.95 20.37 8.01
N GLU A 52 -11.38 20.38 9.20
CA GLU A 52 -10.01 19.89 9.50
C GLU A 52 -9.80 18.41 9.09
N LEU A 53 -10.88 17.65 8.88
CA LEU A 53 -10.87 16.26 8.42
C LEU A 53 -10.27 16.13 7.02
N ASP A 54 -10.66 17.05 6.11
CA ASP A 54 -10.26 16.98 4.71
C ASP A 54 -8.73 17.16 4.56
N ASP A 55 -8.15 18.10 5.32
CA ASP A 55 -6.71 18.39 5.29
C ASP A 55 -5.86 17.20 5.74
N ARG A 56 -6.26 16.54 6.83
CA ARG A 56 -5.51 15.42 7.39
C ARG A 56 -5.67 14.17 6.54
N PHE A 57 -6.87 13.88 6.06
CA PHE A 57 -7.11 12.75 5.16
C PHE A 57 -6.27 12.86 3.89
N LEU A 58 -6.30 14.04 3.27
CA LEU A 58 -5.50 14.29 2.06
C LEU A 58 -4.00 14.23 2.35
N THR A 59 -3.55 14.71 3.51
CA THR A 59 -2.14 14.58 3.90
C THR A 59 -1.72 13.12 4.06
N CYS A 60 -2.57 12.27 4.65
CA CYS A 60 -2.32 10.83 4.80
C CYS A 60 -2.28 10.11 3.45
N LEU A 61 -3.09 10.52 2.48
CA LEU A 61 -3.19 9.91 1.16
C LEU A 61 -2.01 10.26 0.24
N LYS A 62 -1.36 11.41 0.44
CA LYS A 62 -0.33 11.94 -0.47
C LYS A 62 0.82 10.94 -0.69
N LYS A 63 1.48 10.51 0.38
CA LYS A 63 2.66 9.64 0.28
C LYS A 63 2.33 8.23 -0.26
N PRO A 64 1.30 7.54 0.25
CA PRO A 64 0.86 6.28 -0.33
C PRO A 64 0.42 6.43 -1.80
N GLY A 65 -0.33 7.48 -2.14
CA GLY A 65 -0.73 7.72 -3.52
C GLY A 65 0.44 7.96 -4.49
N GLU A 66 1.47 8.70 -4.06
CA GLU A 66 2.71 8.85 -4.81
C GLU A 66 3.42 7.50 -5.01
N PHE A 67 3.43 6.65 -3.98
CA PHE A 67 4.09 5.35 -4.03
C PHE A 67 3.31 4.36 -4.89
N LEU A 68 1.98 4.36 -4.80
CA LEU A 68 1.11 3.53 -5.63
C LEU A 68 1.31 3.81 -7.14
N ILE A 69 1.42 5.08 -7.55
CA ILE A 69 1.69 5.43 -8.95
C ILE A 69 3.01 4.82 -9.41
N PHE A 70 4.04 4.88 -8.58
CA PHE A 70 5.33 4.27 -8.89
C PHE A 70 5.22 2.74 -9.00
N LEU A 71 4.47 2.09 -8.09
CA LEU A 71 4.24 0.64 -8.11
C LEU A 71 3.49 0.20 -9.37
N VAL A 72 2.48 0.96 -9.80
CA VAL A 72 1.76 0.69 -11.06
C VAL A 72 2.72 0.74 -12.26
N GLY A 73 3.58 1.74 -12.32
CA GLY A 73 4.60 1.81 -13.38
C GLY A 73 5.61 0.67 -13.32
N LEU A 74 6.01 0.25 -12.13
CA LEU A 74 6.91 -0.88 -11.95
C LEU A 74 6.23 -2.20 -12.35
N PHE A 75 4.92 -2.36 -12.04
CA PHE A 75 4.14 -3.51 -12.48
C PHE A 75 4.10 -3.60 -14.02
N ILE A 76 3.81 -2.49 -14.71
CA ILE A 76 3.81 -2.44 -16.17
C ILE A 76 5.20 -2.75 -16.73
N ALA A 77 6.27 -2.26 -16.10
CA ALA A 77 7.64 -2.52 -16.55
C ALA A 77 8.01 -4.01 -16.45
N VAL A 78 7.61 -4.69 -15.37
CA VAL A 78 7.82 -6.13 -15.17
C VAL A 78 7.00 -6.95 -16.16
N GLU A 79 5.77 -6.53 -16.46
CA GLU A 79 4.92 -7.19 -17.45
C GLU A 79 5.51 -7.11 -18.86
N VAL A 80 6.05 -5.94 -19.24
CA VAL A 80 6.73 -5.74 -20.54
C VAL A 80 8.03 -6.53 -20.63
N LEU A 81 8.71 -6.72 -19.51
CA LEU A 81 9.97 -7.45 -19.46
C LEU A 81 9.79 -8.95 -19.75
N GLN A 82 8.62 -9.53 -19.47
CA GLN A 82 8.29 -10.94 -19.71
C GLN A 82 9.37 -11.86 -19.15
N LEU A 83 9.59 -11.81 -17.85
CA LEU A 83 10.65 -12.59 -17.19
C LEU A 83 10.51 -14.09 -17.49
N PRO A 84 11.64 -14.82 -17.69
CA PRO A 84 11.63 -16.24 -18.03
C PRO A 84 10.95 -17.09 -16.94
N ALA A 85 10.17 -18.07 -17.39
CA ALA A 85 9.48 -19.01 -16.51
C ALA A 85 10.37 -20.18 -16.08
N GLU A 86 11.45 -20.47 -16.81
CA GLU A 86 12.37 -21.59 -16.51
C GLU A 86 13.77 -21.08 -16.16
N PRO A 87 14.49 -21.74 -15.26
CA PRO A 87 14.12 -22.87 -14.39
C PRO A 87 13.27 -22.47 -13.18
N TYR A 88 13.17 -21.18 -12.88
CA TYR A 88 12.37 -20.60 -11.82
C TYR A 88 11.36 -19.62 -12.41
N ASN A 89 10.12 -19.69 -11.95
CA ASN A 89 9.07 -18.81 -12.46
C ASN A 89 9.27 -17.36 -11.91
N LEU A 90 10.26 -16.65 -12.51
CA LEU A 90 10.67 -15.31 -12.09
C LEU A 90 9.54 -14.30 -12.25
N GLN A 91 8.68 -14.47 -13.28
CA GLN A 91 7.51 -13.61 -13.47
C GLN A 91 6.55 -13.70 -12.28
N ASN A 92 6.15 -14.92 -11.89
CA ASN A 92 5.25 -15.10 -10.74
C ASN A 92 5.85 -14.60 -9.43
N PHE A 93 7.16 -14.76 -9.26
CA PHE A 93 7.86 -14.25 -8.08
C PHE A 93 7.89 -12.72 -8.05
N ALA A 94 8.20 -12.08 -9.18
CA ALA A 94 8.16 -10.63 -9.31
C ALA A 94 6.76 -10.07 -9.07
N ASP A 95 5.75 -10.73 -9.63
CA ASP A 95 4.33 -10.36 -9.43
C ASP A 95 3.92 -10.49 -7.96
N ALA A 96 4.34 -11.55 -7.28
CA ALA A 96 4.06 -11.73 -5.86
C ALA A 96 4.71 -10.64 -5.01
N ILE A 97 5.96 -10.25 -5.32
CA ILE A 97 6.64 -9.13 -4.65
C ILE A 97 5.87 -7.83 -4.90
N LEU A 98 5.52 -7.51 -6.16
CA LEU A 98 4.81 -6.28 -6.49
C LEU A 98 3.44 -6.20 -5.83
N LYS A 99 2.67 -7.30 -5.83
CA LYS A 99 1.39 -7.41 -5.11
C LYS A 99 1.60 -7.19 -3.61
N SER A 100 2.64 -7.77 -3.03
CA SER A 100 2.97 -7.56 -1.62
C SER A 100 3.30 -6.11 -1.31
N LEU A 101 4.05 -5.42 -2.19
CA LEU A 101 4.34 -4.00 -2.03
C LEU A 101 3.08 -3.14 -2.09
N VAL A 102 2.11 -3.47 -2.95
CA VAL A 102 0.80 -2.79 -2.97
C VAL A 102 0.03 -3.03 -1.68
N ILE A 103 0.05 -4.26 -1.15
CA ILE A 103 -0.59 -4.58 0.13
C ILE A 103 0.05 -3.76 1.26
N PHE A 104 1.37 -3.64 1.29
CA PHE A 104 2.08 -2.82 2.27
C PHE A 104 1.77 -1.34 2.13
N ASP A 105 1.61 -0.83 0.91
CA ASP A 105 1.24 0.56 0.66
C ASP A 105 -0.17 0.87 1.17
N ILE A 106 -1.12 -0.03 0.91
CA ILE A 106 -2.48 0.07 1.44
C ILE A 106 -2.47 -0.01 2.98
N ALA A 107 -1.70 -0.94 3.56
CA ALA A 107 -1.56 -1.05 5.00
C ALA A 107 -0.95 0.22 5.61
N TRP A 108 0.05 0.81 4.98
CA TRP A 108 0.62 2.09 5.39
C TRP A 108 -0.39 3.22 5.35
N PHE A 109 -1.20 3.30 4.29
CA PHE A 109 -2.31 4.26 4.23
C PHE A 109 -3.30 4.06 5.38
N LEU A 110 -3.74 2.81 5.61
CA LEU A 110 -4.66 2.49 6.70
C LEU A 110 -4.06 2.82 8.08
N PHE A 111 -2.76 2.59 8.26
CA PHE A 111 -2.04 2.95 9.49
C PHE A 111 -2.11 4.45 9.77
N ASN A 112 -1.85 5.27 8.74
CA ASN A 112 -1.96 6.72 8.84
C ASN A 112 -3.41 7.16 9.10
N LEU A 113 -4.38 6.44 8.53
CA LEU A 113 -5.80 6.70 8.74
C LEU A 113 -6.21 6.43 10.19
N VAL A 114 -5.70 5.35 10.81
CA VAL A 114 -5.93 5.06 12.23
C VAL A 114 -5.41 6.18 13.12
N ASP A 115 -4.25 6.75 12.81
CA ASP A 115 -3.69 7.88 13.57
C ASP A 115 -4.54 9.14 13.43
N MET A 116 -5.09 9.35 12.24
CA MET A 116 -6.02 10.44 12.02
C MET A 116 -7.28 10.27 12.87
N VAL A 117 -7.90 9.09 12.84
CA VAL A 117 -9.11 8.79 13.62
C VAL A 117 -8.87 8.95 15.13
N ASP A 118 -7.74 8.44 15.65
CA ASP A 118 -7.35 8.60 17.05
C ASP A 118 -7.29 10.09 17.48
N HIS A 119 -6.72 10.94 16.62
CA HIS A 119 -6.66 12.37 16.91
C HIS A 119 -8.05 13.01 17.04
N TYR A 120 -8.98 12.59 16.18
CA TYR A 120 -10.36 13.10 16.22
C TYR A 120 -11.15 12.57 17.39
N LEU A 121 -10.99 11.30 17.72
CA LEU A 121 -11.61 10.70 18.91
C LEU A 121 -11.18 11.45 20.17
N LYS A 122 -9.89 11.76 20.31
CA LYS A 122 -9.38 12.54 21.45
C LYS A 122 -9.96 13.95 21.50
N LYS A 123 -10.00 14.65 20.37
CA LYS A 123 -10.57 16.00 20.29
C LYS A 123 -12.08 16.00 20.60
N TRP A 124 -12.77 14.90 20.30
CA TRP A 124 -14.18 14.75 20.62
C TRP A 124 -14.38 14.36 22.09
N ALA A 125 -13.54 13.49 22.63
CA ALA A 125 -13.54 13.07 24.03
C ALA A 125 -13.28 14.25 24.99
N GLU A 126 -12.38 15.19 24.61
CA GLU A 126 -12.14 16.43 25.38
C GLU A 126 -13.40 17.30 25.55
N ARG A 127 -14.43 17.07 24.72
CA ARG A 127 -15.73 17.77 24.82
C ARG A 127 -16.78 17.02 25.62
N THR A 128 -16.54 15.76 25.91
CA THR A 128 -17.44 14.89 26.68
C THR A 128 -16.68 14.44 27.94
N GLU A 129 -17.13 14.82 29.13
CA GLU A 129 -16.53 14.51 30.45
C GLU A 129 -16.62 13.00 30.80
N SER A 130 -16.31 12.10 29.86
CA SER A 130 -16.42 10.65 30.11
C SER A 130 -15.03 10.03 30.28
N ALA A 131 -14.74 9.57 31.49
CA ALA A 131 -13.49 8.85 31.83
C ALA A 131 -13.28 7.54 31.03
N LEU A 132 -14.30 7.03 30.36
CA LEU A 132 -14.22 5.84 29.50
C LEU A 132 -13.45 6.10 28.22
N ASP A 133 -13.43 7.32 27.69
CA ASP A 133 -12.80 7.67 26.43
C ASP A 133 -11.27 7.62 26.53
N ASP A 134 -10.68 7.95 27.68
CA ASP A 134 -9.23 7.97 27.90
C ASP A 134 -8.59 6.58 27.81
N HIS A 135 -9.33 5.53 28.12
CA HIS A 135 -8.82 4.15 28.08
C HIS A 135 -9.21 3.40 26.80
N LEU A 136 -10.39 3.68 26.24
CA LEU A 136 -10.90 2.96 25.06
C LEU A 136 -10.23 3.39 23.76
N ALA A 137 -9.96 4.68 23.57
CA ALA A 137 -9.35 5.20 22.35
C ALA A 137 -7.94 4.62 22.09
N PRO A 138 -7.02 4.58 23.09
CA PRO A 138 -5.70 3.94 22.89
C PRO A 138 -5.79 2.44 22.64
N LEU A 139 -6.73 1.74 23.28
CA LEU A 139 -6.94 0.31 23.07
C LEU A 139 -7.43 0.03 21.66
N LEU A 140 -8.44 0.77 21.18
CA LEU A 140 -8.98 0.65 19.84
C LEU A 140 -7.91 0.92 18.78
N ARG A 141 -7.14 2.00 18.95
CA ARG A 141 -6.02 2.33 18.07
C ARG A 141 -5.00 1.19 17.98
N LYS A 142 -4.57 0.65 19.13
CA LYS A 142 -3.60 -0.44 19.20
C LYS A 142 -4.15 -1.71 18.53
N SER A 143 -5.40 -2.05 18.79
CA SER A 143 -6.08 -3.22 18.21
C SER A 143 -6.21 -3.10 16.69
N LEU A 144 -6.63 -1.94 16.17
CA LEU A 144 -6.72 -1.68 14.74
C LEU A 144 -5.36 -1.77 14.04
N ARG A 145 -4.30 -1.22 14.64
CA ARG A 145 -2.95 -1.31 14.09
C ARG A 145 -2.45 -2.75 14.03
N ILE A 146 -2.64 -3.52 15.11
CA ILE A 146 -2.27 -4.94 15.15
C ILE A 146 -3.06 -5.70 14.07
N PHE A 147 -4.36 -5.44 13.95
CA PHE A 147 -5.21 -6.06 12.93
C PHE A 147 -4.72 -5.76 11.51
N ILE A 148 -4.40 -4.49 11.19
CA ILE A 148 -3.88 -4.10 9.88
C ILE A 148 -2.57 -4.84 9.58
N VAL A 149 -1.64 -4.93 10.53
CA VAL A 149 -0.35 -5.62 10.36
C VAL A 149 -0.58 -7.12 10.10
N ILE A 150 -1.43 -7.76 10.89
CA ILE A 150 -1.74 -9.19 10.71
C ILE A 150 -2.37 -9.43 9.35
N MET A 151 -3.37 -8.63 8.96
CA MET A 151 -4.04 -8.78 7.68
C MET A 151 -3.09 -8.53 6.51
N ALA A 152 -2.25 -7.50 6.57
CA ALA A 152 -1.25 -7.22 5.54
C ALA A 152 -0.25 -8.38 5.41
N ALA A 153 0.23 -8.93 6.52
CA ALA A 153 1.15 -10.07 6.52
C ALA A 153 0.49 -11.32 5.91
N LEU A 154 -0.74 -11.64 6.29
CA LEU A 154 -1.48 -12.79 5.74
C LEU A 154 -1.73 -12.62 4.23
N MET A 155 -2.16 -11.44 3.79
CA MET A 155 -2.36 -11.16 2.37
C MET A 155 -1.05 -11.24 1.58
N ALA A 156 0.07 -10.73 2.13
CA ALA A 156 1.38 -10.84 1.50
C ALA A 156 1.80 -12.31 1.37
N ILE A 157 1.65 -13.13 2.42
CA ILE A 157 1.95 -14.57 2.39
C ILE A 157 1.10 -15.28 1.33
N GLN A 158 -0.18 -14.91 1.21
CA GLN A 158 -1.09 -15.48 0.21
C GLN A 158 -0.64 -15.19 -1.22
N THR A 159 -0.01 -14.03 -1.50
CA THR A 159 0.49 -13.73 -2.86
C THR A 159 1.61 -14.67 -3.30
N PHE A 160 2.33 -15.28 -2.36
CA PHE A 160 3.33 -16.31 -2.63
C PHE A 160 2.74 -17.73 -2.76
N GLY A 161 1.40 -17.86 -2.77
CA GLY A 161 0.71 -19.14 -2.97
C GLY A 161 0.47 -19.96 -1.70
N TYR A 162 0.78 -19.44 -0.52
CA TYR A 162 0.53 -20.14 0.74
C TYR A 162 -0.93 -19.96 1.19
N PRO A 163 -1.68 -21.04 1.49
CA PRO A 163 -3.06 -20.96 1.95
C PRO A 163 -3.12 -20.40 3.37
N VAL A 164 -3.75 -19.24 3.55
CA VAL A 164 -3.90 -18.57 4.86
C VAL A 164 -5.22 -18.86 5.55
N THR A 165 -6.11 -19.61 4.91
CA THR A 165 -7.47 -19.89 5.40
C THR A 165 -7.47 -20.51 6.80
N GLY A 166 -6.55 -21.46 7.07
CA GLY A 166 -6.41 -22.09 8.39
C GLY A 166 -5.99 -21.09 9.48
N VAL A 167 -5.12 -20.15 9.15
CA VAL A 167 -4.68 -19.10 10.09
C VAL A 167 -5.82 -18.15 10.40
N ILE A 168 -6.58 -17.72 9.40
CA ILE A 168 -7.74 -16.85 9.59
C ILE A 168 -8.82 -17.56 10.43
N ALA A 169 -9.08 -18.83 10.17
CA ALA A 169 -10.04 -19.62 10.94
C ALA A 169 -9.60 -19.76 12.42
N SER A 170 -8.32 -20.03 12.67
CA SER A 170 -7.78 -20.15 14.04
C SER A 170 -7.82 -18.82 14.79
N LEU A 171 -7.54 -17.69 14.12
CA LEU A 171 -7.69 -16.35 14.69
C LEU A 171 -9.15 -16.03 15.01
N GLY A 172 -10.09 -16.47 14.16
CA GLY A 172 -11.52 -16.31 14.41
C GLY A 172 -12.00 -17.07 15.64
N ILE A 173 -11.62 -18.36 15.76
CA ILE A 173 -11.96 -19.19 16.93
C ILE A 173 -11.29 -18.65 18.20
N GLY A 174 -10.00 -18.29 18.12
CA GLY A 174 -9.27 -17.69 19.23
C GLY A 174 -9.86 -16.34 19.68
N GLY A 175 -10.31 -15.51 18.74
CA GLY A 175 -11.00 -14.27 19.01
C GLY A 175 -12.35 -14.46 19.73
N LEU A 176 -13.13 -15.47 19.31
CA LEU A 176 -14.39 -15.83 19.99
C LEU A 176 -14.12 -16.33 21.41
N ALA A 177 -13.12 -17.22 21.58
CA ALA A 177 -12.74 -17.71 22.90
C ALA A 177 -12.33 -16.56 23.84
N PHE A 178 -11.56 -15.61 23.32
CA PHE A 178 -11.14 -14.42 24.08
C PHE A 178 -12.33 -13.50 24.43
N ALA A 179 -13.29 -13.36 23.52
CA ALA A 179 -14.46 -12.50 23.75
C ALA A 179 -15.46 -13.09 24.77
N LEU A 180 -15.42 -14.41 24.97
CA LEU A 180 -16.30 -15.14 25.91
C LEU A 180 -15.65 -15.39 27.28
N ALA A 181 -14.35 -15.09 27.42
CA ALA A 181 -13.60 -15.24 28.68
C ALA A 181 -13.70 -14.00 29.57
#